data_d64844a4db9e285d91f675f726777dd3
#
_entry.id   d64844a4db9e285d91f675f726777dd3
#
_cell.length_a   1.000
_cell.length_b   1.000
_cell.length_c   1.000
_cell.angle_alpha   90.00
_cell.angle_beta   90.00
_cell.angle_gamma   90.00
#
_symmetry.space_group_name_H-M   'P 1'
#
loop_
_entity.id
_entity.type
_entity.pdbx_description
1 polymer ?
#
loop_
_entity_poly.entity_id
_entity_poly.type
_entity_poly.pdbx_seq_one_letter_code
_entity_poly.pdbx_strand_id
1 'polypeptide(L)'
;MLINLSKFMAKVDLMEKIVSLCKRRGFIFPGSEIYGGLAGFYDFGPLGTELKFNLKQAWWKDVVARREEVVGLSAAIIMNPKVWEASGHVSGFSDQLIECKKCHKRYLDTDFLKKSCEACGGKEFTKPRLFNLMFRTFVGPVEDSASVAYLRPETAGGIFVNFKNVLDTMRVKIPFGIAQIGKAFRNEINPKDYIFRTREFEQMELEYFVKPKEDKKYFDKWVRERWRWYKTIGLRHIRKRRQQPEERAHYSKATVDIEYQFPFGWNEIEGVANRGDFDLKSHAEHSGQDLRYFDDQNGERYWPHVIEPSAGVDRIILALLCEAYCEKDDRVILKLHPTLAPYKVAVFPLLANKPQLIRLARKIYSDLRKRFMTTFDSRGNIG
;
A
#
# COMPACT_ATOMS: atom_id res chain seq x y z
N MET A 1 -15.62 14.50 29.79
CA MET A 1 -14.82 13.25 29.88
C MET A 1 -15.59 12.01 29.43
N LEU A 2 -16.86 11.82 29.81
CA LEU A 2 -17.72 10.67 29.41
C LEU A 2 -18.02 10.55 27.92
N ILE A 3 -18.17 11.67 27.20
CA ILE A 3 -18.47 11.66 25.72
C ILE A 3 -17.29 11.14 24.89
N ASN A 4 -16.06 11.29 25.37
CA ASN A 4 -14.87 10.76 24.69
C ASN A 4 -14.69 9.25 24.87
N LEU A 5 -15.07 8.71 26.03
CA LEU A 5 -14.98 7.27 26.28
C LEU A 5 -15.98 6.46 25.43
N SER A 6 -17.24 6.93 25.31
CA SER A 6 -18.25 6.24 24.50
C SER A 6 -17.90 6.24 23.00
N LYS A 7 -17.37 7.34 22.47
CA LYS A 7 -16.86 7.41 21.09
C LYS A 7 -15.62 6.55 20.87
N PHE A 8 -14.76 6.42 21.87
CA PHE A 8 -13.58 5.56 21.78
C PHE A 8 -13.98 4.07 21.83
N MET A 9 -14.87 3.67 22.74
CA MET A 9 -15.39 2.30 22.80
C MET A 9 -16.14 1.90 21.52
N ALA A 10 -16.97 2.78 20.95
CA ALA A 10 -17.66 2.54 19.68
C ALA A 10 -16.68 2.38 18.48
N LYS A 11 -15.50 3.00 18.53
CA LYS A 11 -14.47 2.89 17.48
C LYS A 11 -13.66 1.61 17.58
N VAL A 12 -13.34 1.16 18.78
CA VAL A 12 -12.68 -0.15 19.03
C VAL A 12 -13.61 -1.27 18.58
N ASP A 13 -14.89 -1.19 18.91
CA ASP A 13 -15.93 -2.13 18.47
C ASP A 13 -16.01 -2.25 16.92
N LEU A 14 -15.90 -1.13 16.18
CA LEU A 14 -15.93 -1.18 14.72
C LEU A 14 -14.75 -1.94 14.12
N MET A 15 -13.52 -1.79 14.64
CA MET A 15 -12.37 -2.54 14.14
C MET A 15 -12.52 -4.03 14.41
N GLU A 16 -12.97 -4.42 15.60
CA GLU A 16 -13.22 -5.82 15.95
C GLU A 16 -14.29 -6.43 15.04
N LYS A 17 -15.38 -5.71 14.77
CA LYS A 17 -16.44 -6.12 13.84
C LYS A 17 -15.91 -6.32 12.43
N ILE A 18 -15.07 -5.41 11.92
CA ILE A 18 -14.45 -5.52 10.58
C ILE A 18 -13.52 -6.74 10.52
N VAL A 19 -12.62 -6.93 11.50
CA VAL A 19 -11.71 -8.08 11.56
C VAL A 19 -12.49 -9.39 11.58
N SER A 20 -13.52 -9.49 12.45
CA SER A 20 -14.39 -10.66 12.53
C SER A 20 -15.14 -10.92 11.21
N LEU A 21 -15.67 -9.86 10.58
CA LEU A 21 -16.34 -9.97 9.27
C LEU A 21 -15.38 -10.47 8.20
N CYS A 22 -14.18 -9.90 8.12
CA CYS A 22 -13.16 -10.28 7.14
C CYS A 22 -12.81 -11.76 7.23
N LYS A 23 -12.59 -12.26 8.45
CA LYS A 23 -12.29 -13.66 8.69
C LYS A 23 -13.46 -14.57 8.28
N ARG A 24 -14.67 -14.28 8.76
CA ARG A 24 -15.87 -15.11 8.49
C ARG A 24 -16.29 -15.11 7.02
N ARG A 25 -15.99 -14.05 6.27
CA ARG A 25 -16.40 -13.90 4.87
C ARG A 25 -15.28 -14.15 3.87
N GLY A 26 -14.09 -14.55 4.33
CA GLY A 26 -12.99 -14.89 3.44
C GLY A 26 -12.37 -13.68 2.73
N PHE A 27 -12.28 -12.57 3.44
CA PHE A 27 -11.52 -11.41 2.97
C PHE A 27 -10.06 -11.49 3.39
N ILE A 28 -9.79 -11.64 4.68
CA ILE A 28 -8.44 -11.58 5.23
C ILE A 28 -8.32 -12.56 6.40
N PHE A 29 -7.23 -13.31 6.41
CA PHE A 29 -6.86 -14.27 7.45
C PHE A 29 -5.51 -13.89 8.06
N PRO A 30 -5.24 -14.23 9.34
CA PRO A 30 -3.87 -14.23 9.85
C PRO A 30 -2.98 -15.16 8.99
N GLY A 31 -1.81 -14.70 8.60
CA GLY A 31 -0.89 -15.53 7.80
C GLY A 31 -0.44 -16.77 8.57
N SER A 32 -0.50 -17.94 7.94
CA SER A 32 -0.10 -19.22 8.55
C SER A 32 -0.86 -19.57 9.85
N GLU A 33 -2.14 -19.26 9.92
CA GLU A 33 -2.96 -19.35 11.14
C GLU A 33 -2.96 -20.75 11.76
N ILE A 34 -2.88 -21.81 10.98
CA ILE A 34 -2.83 -23.20 11.48
C ILE A 34 -1.61 -23.51 12.35
N TYR A 35 -0.57 -22.69 12.24
CA TYR A 35 0.65 -22.76 13.06
C TYR A 35 0.72 -21.65 14.13
N GLY A 36 -0.41 -21.00 14.44
CA GLY A 36 -0.48 -19.92 15.42
C GLY A 36 -0.28 -18.53 14.83
N GLY A 37 -0.07 -18.44 13.52
CA GLY A 37 0.14 -17.17 12.82
C GLY A 37 1.54 -16.58 13.00
N LEU A 38 1.82 -15.53 12.24
CA LEU A 38 3.03 -14.72 12.37
C LEU A 38 2.66 -13.24 12.36
N ALA A 39 3.03 -12.50 13.40
CA ALA A 39 2.63 -11.11 13.58
C ALA A 39 3.06 -10.22 12.40
N GLY A 40 2.11 -9.45 11.87
CA GLY A 40 2.35 -8.54 10.75
C GLY A 40 2.35 -9.21 9.37
N PHE A 41 1.87 -10.45 9.28
CA PHE A 41 1.65 -11.15 8.00
C PHE A 41 0.19 -11.58 7.89
N TYR A 42 -0.40 -11.35 6.74
CA TYR A 42 -1.82 -11.64 6.47
C TYR A 42 -1.99 -12.26 5.10
N ASP A 43 -2.93 -13.21 5.01
CA ASP A 43 -3.36 -13.82 3.77
C ASP A 43 -4.70 -13.20 3.31
N PHE A 44 -4.79 -12.85 2.03
CA PHE A 44 -6.06 -12.43 1.44
C PHE A 44 -6.82 -13.66 0.96
N GLY A 45 -7.98 -13.90 1.57
CA GLY A 45 -8.88 -14.98 1.18
C GLY A 45 -9.59 -14.70 -0.16
N PRO A 46 -10.50 -15.58 -0.60
CA PRO A 46 -11.10 -15.47 -1.94
C PRO A 46 -11.73 -14.11 -2.25
N LEU A 47 -12.55 -13.56 -1.33
CA LEU A 47 -13.16 -12.25 -1.56
C LEU A 47 -12.18 -11.09 -1.39
N GLY A 48 -11.20 -11.23 -0.49
CA GLY A 48 -10.13 -10.24 -0.31
C GLY A 48 -9.22 -10.15 -1.52
N THR A 49 -8.88 -11.28 -2.13
CA THR A 49 -8.08 -11.35 -3.36
C THR A 49 -8.76 -10.63 -4.51
N GLU A 50 -10.06 -10.87 -4.72
CA GLU A 50 -10.82 -10.17 -5.75
C GLU A 50 -10.92 -8.66 -5.49
N LEU A 51 -11.17 -8.25 -4.24
CA LEU A 51 -11.19 -6.84 -3.87
C LEU A 51 -9.82 -6.17 -4.15
N LYS A 52 -8.73 -6.84 -3.75
CA LYS A 52 -7.36 -6.39 -3.95
C LYS A 52 -7.00 -6.28 -5.43
N PHE A 53 -7.39 -7.28 -6.22
CA PHE A 53 -7.18 -7.29 -7.66
C PHE A 53 -7.95 -6.16 -8.35
N ASN A 54 -9.23 -5.98 -8.03
CA ASN A 54 -10.06 -4.90 -8.57
C ASN A 54 -9.50 -3.51 -8.21
N LEU A 55 -8.98 -3.31 -6.99
CA LEU A 55 -8.35 -2.07 -6.57
C LEU A 55 -7.10 -1.77 -7.41
N LYS A 56 -6.21 -2.75 -7.54
CA LYS A 56 -4.98 -2.62 -8.35
C LYS A 56 -5.29 -2.36 -9.82
N GLN A 57 -6.29 -3.02 -10.38
CA GLN A 57 -6.74 -2.74 -11.75
C GLN A 57 -7.32 -1.33 -11.91
N ALA A 58 -8.12 -0.86 -10.96
CA ALA A 58 -8.69 0.49 -11.00
C ALA A 58 -7.58 1.54 -10.94
N TRP A 59 -6.56 1.35 -10.09
CA TRP A 59 -5.40 2.22 -10.03
C TRP A 59 -4.58 2.19 -11.33
N TRP A 60 -4.25 0.99 -11.83
CA TRP A 60 -3.49 0.82 -13.07
C TRP A 60 -4.17 1.46 -14.27
N LYS A 61 -5.48 1.31 -14.35
CA LYS A 61 -6.29 1.94 -15.39
C LYS A 61 -6.23 3.47 -15.32
N ASP A 62 -6.24 4.05 -14.11
CA ASP A 62 -6.20 5.49 -13.91
C ASP A 62 -4.81 6.07 -14.14
N VAL A 63 -3.77 5.40 -13.64
CA VAL A 63 -2.41 5.92 -13.63
C VAL A 63 -1.62 5.56 -14.89
N VAL A 64 -1.85 4.38 -15.47
CA VAL A 64 -1.07 3.88 -16.62
C VAL A 64 -1.92 3.85 -17.87
N ALA A 65 -2.97 3.00 -17.91
CA ALA A 65 -3.63 2.64 -19.17
C ALA A 65 -4.37 3.82 -19.85
N ARG A 66 -4.73 4.86 -19.12
CA ARG A 66 -5.40 6.06 -19.64
C ARG A 66 -4.46 7.22 -19.96
N ARG A 67 -3.14 7.02 -19.85
CA ARG A 67 -2.13 8.07 -20.00
C ARG A 67 -1.10 7.65 -21.03
N GLU A 68 -0.82 8.53 -21.94
CA GLU A 68 0.23 8.32 -22.96
C GLU A 68 1.62 8.50 -22.35
N GLU A 69 1.72 9.35 -21.32
CA GLU A 69 2.96 9.73 -20.67
C GLU A 69 3.37 8.82 -19.50
N VAL A 70 2.67 7.71 -19.25
CA VAL A 70 3.02 6.79 -18.15
C VAL A 70 3.16 5.36 -18.66
N VAL A 71 4.26 4.73 -18.30
CA VAL A 71 4.54 3.32 -18.62
C VAL A 71 4.61 2.47 -17.36
N GLY A 72 4.41 1.17 -17.50
CA GLY A 72 4.46 0.22 -16.40
C GLY A 72 5.80 -0.48 -16.30
N LEU A 73 6.20 -0.83 -15.09
CA LEU A 73 7.38 -1.62 -14.77
C LEU A 73 7.04 -2.72 -13.75
N SER A 74 7.73 -3.85 -13.83
CA SER A 74 7.74 -4.89 -12.79
C SER A 74 9.18 -5.27 -12.48
N ALA A 75 9.78 -4.62 -11.48
CA ALA A 75 11.14 -4.88 -11.04
C ALA A 75 11.21 -6.08 -10.09
N ALA A 76 12.38 -6.72 -10.00
CA ALA A 76 12.65 -7.80 -9.06
C ALA A 76 12.50 -7.34 -7.60
N ILE A 77 12.07 -8.26 -6.72
CA ILE A 77 11.98 -8.00 -5.27
C ILE A 77 13.39 -7.93 -4.67
N ILE A 78 14.24 -8.87 -5.04
CA ILE A 78 15.65 -8.90 -4.61
C ILE A 78 16.48 -8.24 -5.69
N MET A 79 17.21 -7.20 -5.31
CA MET A 79 18.07 -6.41 -6.18
C MET A 79 19.49 -6.36 -5.62
N ASN A 80 20.42 -5.88 -6.42
CA ASN A 80 21.78 -5.65 -5.95
C ASN A 80 21.78 -4.79 -4.68
N PRO A 81 22.48 -5.17 -3.59
CA PRO A 81 22.50 -4.40 -2.33
C PRO A 81 22.88 -2.93 -2.49
N LYS A 82 23.71 -2.59 -3.47
CA LYS A 82 24.09 -1.21 -3.79
C LYS A 82 22.92 -0.29 -4.12
N VAL A 83 21.78 -0.85 -4.55
CA VAL A 83 20.55 -0.05 -4.76
C VAL A 83 20.09 0.56 -3.44
N TRP A 84 20.16 -0.20 -2.37
CA TRP A 84 19.73 0.21 -1.03
C TRP A 84 20.79 1.02 -0.28
N GLU A 85 22.06 0.86 -0.64
CA GLU A 85 23.15 1.75 -0.20
C GLU A 85 22.97 3.14 -0.82
N ALA A 86 22.78 3.19 -2.14
CA ALA A 86 22.55 4.43 -2.87
C ALA A 86 21.32 5.20 -2.40
N SER A 87 20.20 4.52 -2.16
CA SER A 87 18.98 5.16 -1.64
C SER A 87 19.04 5.51 -0.14
N GLY A 88 20.09 5.11 0.58
CA GLY A 88 20.27 5.37 2.01
C GLY A 88 19.52 4.41 2.94
N HIS A 89 18.81 3.40 2.43
CA HIS A 89 18.05 2.47 3.25
C HIS A 89 18.93 1.58 4.14
N VAL A 90 20.11 1.17 3.68
CA VAL A 90 21.03 0.36 4.50
C VAL A 90 21.53 1.13 5.71
N SER A 91 21.80 2.42 5.58
CA SER A 91 22.39 3.25 6.64
C SER A 91 21.35 3.96 7.51
N GLY A 92 20.21 4.39 6.95
CA GLY A 92 19.29 5.33 7.59
C GLY A 92 17.86 4.82 7.81
N PHE A 93 17.46 3.69 7.22
CA PHE A 93 16.11 3.16 7.36
C PHE A 93 15.96 2.36 8.67
N SER A 94 15.95 3.08 9.78
CA SER A 94 15.96 2.48 11.12
C SER A 94 15.05 3.22 12.08
N ASP A 95 14.46 2.43 13.00
CA ASP A 95 13.67 2.89 14.13
C ASP A 95 14.44 2.70 15.44
N GLN A 96 14.08 3.47 16.46
CA GLN A 96 14.62 3.31 17.81
C GLN A 96 13.85 2.22 18.54
N LEU A 97 14.56 1.15 18.92
CA LEU A 97 14.04 -0.01 19.61
C LEU A 97 14.45 0.01 21.08
N ILE A 98 13.49 -0.17 21.99
CA ILE A 98 13.72 -0.47 23.41
C ILE A 98 13.20 -1.87 23.73
N GLU A 99 13.80 -2.53 24.72
CA GLU A 99 13.43 -3.88 25.14
C GLU A 99 13.18 -3.93 26.66
N CYS A 100 12.10 -4.57 27.07
CA CYS A 100 11.82 -4.83 28.48
C CYS A 100 12.83 -5.84 29.03
N LYS A 101 13.60 -5.48 30.09
CA LYS A 101 14.62 -6.36 30.69
C LYS A 101 14.03 -7.62 31.32
N LYS A 102 12.72 -7.62 31.71
CA LYS A 102 12.07 -8.75 32.37
C LYS A 102 11.55 -9.82 31.40
N CYS A 103 10.88 -9.43 30.31
CA CYS A 103 10.21 -10.37 29.40
C CYS A 103 10.70 -10.28 27.97
N HIS A 104 11.69 -9.45 27.69
CA HIS A 104 12.30 -9.22 26.37
C HIS A 104 11.33 -8.75 25.29
N LYS A 105 10.12 -8.29 25.66
CA LYS A 105 9.21 -7.66 24.71
C LYS A 105 9.80 -6.34 24.22
N ARG A 106 9.74 -6.14 22.91
CA ARG A 106 10.32 -5.01 22.19
C ARG A 106 9.26 -3.98 21.83
N TYR A 107 9.66 -2.70 21.86
CA TYR A 107 8.80 -1.55 21.59
C TYR A 107 9.55 -0.53 20.74
N LEU A 108 8.80 0.24 19.95
CA LEU A 108 9.30 1.51 19.42
C LEU A 108 9.47 2.51 20.55
N ASP A 109 10.59 3.21 20.59
CA ASP A 109 10.83 4.23 21.62
C ASP A 109 9.77 5.33 21.59
N THR A 110 9.38 5.75 20.38
CA THR A 110 8.33 6.77 20.16
C THR A 110 6.92 6.34 20.58
N ASP A 111 6.61 5.06 20.49
CA ASP A 111 5.30 4.51 20.91
C ASP A 111 5.26 4.20 22.41
N PHE A 112 6.40 4.23 23.09
CA PHE A 112 6.51 3.86 24.49
C PHE A 112 6.30 5.06 25.41
N LEU A 113 5.03 5.45 25.58
CA LEU A 113 4.62 6.50 26.53
C LEU A 113 4.36 5.98 27.95
N LYS A 114 4.37 4.66 28.16
CA LYS A 114 4.04 4.01 29.43
C LYS A 114 5.28 3.71 30.25
N LYS A 115 5.19 3.96 31.56
CA LYS A 115 6.29 3.69 32.53
C LYS A 115 6.48 2.20 32.87
N SER A 116 5.70 1.28 32.26
CA SER A 116 5.75 -0.16 32.51
C SER A 116 5.40 -0.99 31.30
N CYS A 117 6.00 -2.17 31.21
CA CYS A 117 5.76 -3.14 30.15
C CYS A 117 4.32 -3.68 30.19
N GLU A 118 3.60 -3.59 29.09
CA GLU A 118 2.22 -4.07 28.97
C GLU A 118 2.08 -5.59 29.12
N ALA A 119 3.14 -6.34 28.81
CA ALA A 119 3.10 -7.81 28.86
C ALA A 119 3.39 -8.38 30.25
N CYS A 120 4.25 -7.74 31.04
CA CYS A 120 4.71 -8.32 32.33
C CYS A 120 4.76 -7.31 33.48
N GLY A 121 4.37 -6.05 33.27
CA GLY A 121 4.42 -4.99 34.27
C GLY A 121 5.85 -4.53 34.65
N GLY A 122 6.89 -5.05 33.99
CA GLY A 122 8.29 -4.65 34.25
C GLY A 122 8.52 -3.17 33.97
N LYS A 123 9.35 -2.52 34.79
CA LYS A 123 9.64 -1.07 34.71
C LYS A 123 11.02 -0.75 34.16
N GLU A 124 11.85 -1.76 33.95
CA GLU A 124 13.21 -1.59 33.43
C GLU A 124 13.29 -1.93 31.94
N PHE A 125 13.90 -1.02 31.19
CA PHE A 125 14.09 -1.14 29.74
C PHE A 125 15.56 -0.93 29.37
N THR A 126 15.94 -1.44 28.21
CA THR A 126 17.25 -1.15 27.62
C THR A 126 17.32 0.31 27.19
N LYS A 127 18.54 0.82 26.98
CA LYS A 127 18.71 2.08 26.24
C LYS A 127 18.17 1.90 24.80
N PRO A 128 17.63 2.95 24.17
CA PRO A 128 17.25 2.90 22.77
C PRO A 128 18.44 2.49 21.89
N ARG A 129 18.18 1.62 20.93
CA ARG A 129 19.16 1.21 19.90
C ARG A 129 18.53 1.27 18.51
N LEU A 130 19.31 1.63 17.51
CA LEU A 130 18.86 1.63 16.13
C LEU A 130 18.61 0.19 15.66
N PHE A 131 17.47 -0.01 15.04
CA PHE A 131 17.06 -1.25 14.40
C PHE A 131 16.70 -0.98 12.95
N ASN A 132 17.49 -1.51 12.02
CA ASN A 132 17.22 -1.34 10.58
C ASN A 132 16.00 -2.19 10.18
N LEU A 133 15.06 -1.57 9.46
CA LEU A 133 13.80 -2.20 9.05
C LEU A 133 13.93 -3.06 7.78
N MET A 134 15.11 -3.15 7.17
CA MET A 134 15.32 -4.01 6.01
C MET A 134 15.27 -5.50 6.40
N PHE A 135 14.50 -6.31 5.68
CA PHE A 135 14.65 -7.76 5.74
C PHE A 135 15.93 -8.17 5.01
N ARG A 136 16.85 -8.75 5.75
CA ARG A 136 18.11 -9.28 5.23
C ARG A 136 17.94 -10.75 4.86
N THR A 137 18.56 -11.16 3.75
CA THR A 137 18.66 -12.54 3.28
C THR A 137 20.00 -12.78 2.62
N PHE A 138 20.22 -13.98 2.11
CA PHE A 138 21.42 -14.35 1.38
C PHE A 138 21.05 -14.90 -0.01
N VAL A 139 21.90 -14.65 -1.01
CA VAL A 139 21.73 -15.15 -2.36
C VAL A 139 22.90 -16.07 -2.69
N GLY A 140 22.62 -17.30 -3.08
CA GLY A 140 23.64 -18.33 -3.35
C GLY A 140 23.78 -19.34 -2.21
N PRO A 141 24.70 -20.31 -2.35
CA PRO A 141 24.80 -21.46 -1.45
C PRO A 141 25.56 -21.20 -0.15
N VAL A 142 26.21 -20.02 -0.02
CA VAL A 142 27.03 -19.69 1.16
C VAL A 142 26.49 -18.42 1.80
N GLU A 143 26.30 -18.48 3.12
CA GLU A 143 25.85 -17.34 3.93
C GLU A 143 27.07 -16.57 4.45
N ASP A 144 27.58 -15.66 3.65
CA ASP A 144 28.68 -14.75 4.00
C ASP A 144 28.33 -13.29 3.75
N SER A 145 29.26 -12.39 4.02
CA SER A 145 29.05 -10.95 3.81
C SER A 145 28.88 -10.57 2.33
N ALA A 146 29.44 -11.35 1.42
CA ALA A 146 29.38 -11.09 -0.02
C ALA A 146 28.04 -11.53 -0.63
N SER A 147 27.35 -12.48 0.00
CA SER A 147 26.08 -13.03 -0.46
C SER A 147 24.84 -12.30 0.13
N VAL A 148 25.06 -11.27 0.97
CA VAL A 148 23.98 -10.49 1.60
C VAL A 148 23.11 -9.81 0.55
N ALA A 149 21.81 -9.99 0.67
CA ALA A 149 20.79 -9.27 -0.09
C ALA A 149 19.66 -8.81 0.82
N TYR A 150 18.77 -7.99 0.28
CA TYR A 150 17.63 -7.46 1.02
C TYR A 150 16.34 -7.66 0.23
N LEU A 151 15.24 -7.93 0.93
CA LEU A 151 13.91 -7.77 0.38
C LEU A 151 13.63 -6.27 0.28
N ARG A 152 13.13 -5.80 -0.86
CA ARG A 152 12.90 -4.37 -1.09
C ARG A 152 11.92 -3.77 -0.08
N PRO A 153 12.24 -2.62 0.56
CA PRO A 153 11.36 -1.93 1.50
C PRO A 153 10.32 -1.04 0.80
N GLU A 154 10.50 -0.82 -0.51
CA GLU A 154 9.65 -0.01 -1.38
C GLU A 154 9.81 -0.45 -2.84
N THR A 155 8.89 -0.03 -3.70
CA THR A 155 8.95 -0.33 -5.13
C THR A 155 9.69 0.74 -5.94
N ALA A 156 9.88 1.95 -5.41
CA ALA A 156 10.53 3.10 -6.06
C ALA A 156 11.97 2.81 -6.51
N GLY A 157 12.78 2.16 -5.67
CA GLY A 157 14.17 1.83 -6.00
C GLY A 157 14.30 1.05 -7.31
N GLY A 158 13.35 0.13 -7.59
CA GLY A 158 13.31 -0.61 -8.85
C GLY A 158 13.02 0.28 -10.07
N ILE A 159 12.29 1.37 -9.89
CA ILE A 159 12.00 2.34 -10.94
C ILE A 159 13.26 3.16 -11.26
N PHE A 160 13.94 3.67 -10.24
CA PHE A 160 15.13 4.51 -10.43
C PHE A 160 16.28 3.77 -11.16
N VAL A 161 16.54 2.51 -10.78
CA VAL A 161 17.60 1.73 -11.44
C VAL A 161 17.25 1.34 -12.87
N ASN A 162 15.98 1.37 -13.25
CA ASN A 162 15.50 1.11 -14.60
C ASN A 162 15.18 2.38 -15.40
N PHE A 163 15.38 3.57 -14.84
CA PHE A 163 15.06 4.84 -15.50
C PHE A 163 15.66 4.92 -16.91
N LYS A 164 16.98 4.65 -17.03
CA LYS A 164 17.67 4.68 -18.32
C LYS A 164 17.17 3.59 -19.28
N ASN A 165 16.94 2.37 -18.79
CA ASN A 165 16.43 1.28 -19.61
C ASN A 165 15.07 1.64 -20.23
N VAL A 166 14.17 2.22 -19.43
CA VAL A 166 12.84 2.65 -19.88
C VAL A 166 12.97 3.82 -20.86
N LEU A 167 13.80 4.82 -20.56
CA LEU A 167 14.01 5.98 -21.41
C LEU A 167 14.49 5.55 -22.80
N ASP A 168 15.49 4.68 -22.87
CA ASP A 168 16.13 4.24 -24.13
C ASP A 168 15.19 3.34 -24.95
N THR A 169 14.44 2.44 -24.30
CA THR A 169 13.60 1.45 -24.98
C THR A 169 12.25 1.99 -25.39
N MET A 170 11.61 2.79 -24.54
CA MET A 170 10.27 3.34 -24.78
C MET A 170 10.29 4.69 -25.51
N ARG A 171 11.48 5.33 -25.60
CA ARG A 171 11.68 6.65 -26.24
C ARG A 171 10.74 7.72 -25.69
N VAL A 172 10.44 7.62 -24.38
CA VAL A 172 9.58 8.58 -23.70
C VAL A 172 10.26 9.93 -23.54
N LYS A 173 9.48 10.99 -23.50
CA LYS A 173 9.96 12.36 -23.31
C LYS A 173 9.43 12.93 -22.02
N ILE A 174 10.25 13.71 -21.33
CA ILE A 174 9.83 14.43 -20.12
C ILE A 174 8.78 15.51 -20.48
N PRO A 175 7.64 15.58 -19.77
CA PRO A 175 7.34 14.83 -18.55
C PRO A 175 6.78 13.42 -18.83
N PHE A 176 7.29 12.40 -18.12
CA PHE A 176 6.75 11.04 -18.20
C PHE A 176 6.85 10.35 -16.85
N GLY A 177 6.11 9.25 -16.68
CA GLY A 177 6.10 8.46 -15.46
C GLY A 177 6.39 6.99 -15.68
N ILE A 178 6.97 6.35 -14.66
CA ILE A 178 7.12 4.90 -14.56
C ILE A 178 6.36 4.44 -13.32
N ALA A 179 5.39 3.55 -13.52
CA ALA A 179 4.52 3.06 -12.45
C ALA A 179 4.77 1.59 -12.15
N GLN A 180 4.66 1.21 -10.89
CA GLN A 180 4.81 -0.16 -10.43
C GLN A 180 3.79 -0.51 -9.36
N ILE A 181 3.28 -1.75 -9.40
CA ILE A 181 2.55 -2.38 -8.30
C ILE A 181 3.38 -3.58 -7.85
N GLY A 182 3.65 -3.69 -6.57
CA GLY A 182 4.44 -4.83 -6.09
C GLY A 182 4.52 -4.95 -4.58
N LYS A 183 4.99 -6.12 -4.16
CA LYS A 183 5.30 -6.41 -2.76
C LYS A 183 6.47 -5.57 -2.28
N ALA A 184 6.36 -5.11 -1.02
CA ALA A 184 7.41 -4.47 -0.26
C ALA A 184 7.44 -5.06 1.16
N PHE A 185 8.58 -4.94 1.84
CA PHE A 185 8.85 -5.63 3.09
C PHE A 185 9.54 -4.69 4.07
N ARG A 186 8.96 -4.53 5.26
CA ARG A 186 9.55 -3.74 6.35
C ARG A 186 9.49 -4.54 7.64
N ASN A 187 10.63 -4.84 8.23
CA ASN A 187 10.71 -5.62 9.46
C ASN A 187 10.26 -4.78 10.66
N GLU A 188 8.99 -4.38 10.64
CA GLU A 188 8.36 -3.54 11.66
C GLU A 188 8.56 -4.11 13.06
N ILE A 189 9.02 -3.28 14.00
CA ILE A 189 9.19 -3.65 15.40
C ILE A 189 7.82 -3.99 16.01
N ASN A 190 6.81 -3.16 15.72
CA ASN A 190 5.47 -3.29 16.27
C ASN A 190 4.40 -3.22 15.16
N PRO A 191 4.11 -4.32 14.45
CA PRO A 191 2.95 -4.39 13.56
C PRO A 191 1.68 -4.12 14.37
N LYS A 192 0.78 -3.28 13.84
CA LYS A 192 -0.45 -2.88 14.55
C LYS A 192 -1.58 -2.49 13.61
N ASP A 193 -2.76 -2.35 14.20
CA ASP A 193 -3.95 -1.88 13.49
C ASP A 193 -4.32 -2.76 12.29
N TYR A 194 -4.28 -4.10 12.51
CA TYR A 194 -4.63 -5.11 11.50
C TYR A 194 -3.71 -5.00 10.28
N ILE A 195 -4.27 -4.86 9.06
CA ILE A 195 -3.51 -4.72 7.81
C ILE A 195 -2.99 -3.29 7.55
N PHE A 196 -3.10 -2.37 8.51
CA PHE A 196 -2.60 -1.00 8.35
C PHE A 196 -1.07 -0.91 8.44
N ARG A 197 -0.46 -1.60 9.42
CA ARG A 197 1.00 -1.69 9.57
C ARG A 197 1.43 -3.14 9.65
N THR A 198 1.93 -3.65 8.55
CA THR A 198 2.34 -5.04 8.33
C THR A 198 3.81 -5.12 7.92
N ARG A 199 4.39 -6.32 7.99
CA ARG A 199 5.78 -6.56 7.58
C ARG A 199 5.92 -6.90 6.10
N GLU A 200 4.88 -7.43 5.51
CA GLU A 200 4.73 -7.67 4.07
C GLU A 200 3.47 -6.98 3.58
N PHE A 201 3.57 -6.16 2.56
CA PHE A 201 2.46 -5.37 2.01
C PHE A 201 2.65 -5.15 0.51
N GLU A 202 1.67 -4.55 -0.16
CA GLU A 202 1.81 -4.11 -1.55
C GLU A 202 1.73 -2.59 -1.65
N GLN A 203 2.58 -2.05 -2.52
CA GLN A 203 2.56 -0.63 -2.90
C GLN A 203 2.13 -0.48 -4.36
N MET A 204 1.52 0.67 -4.65
CA MET A 204 1.26 1.21 -5.97
C MET A 204 1.99 2.53 -6.05
N GLU A 205 3.10 2.58 -6.77
CA GLU A 205 3.99 3.74 -6.87
C GLU A 205 4.12 4.22 -8.31
N LEU A 206 4.24 5.53 -8.45
CA LEU A 206 4.53 6.22 -9.69
C LEU A 206 5.69 7.18 -9.44
N GLU A 207 6.75 7.06 -10.21
CA GLU A 207 7.80 8.06 -10.28
C GLU A 207 7.60 8.88 -11.55
N TYR A 208 7.18 10.14 -11.39
CA TYR A 208 6.86 11.04 -12.49
C TYR A 208 7.98 12.06 -12.67
N PHE A 209 8.72 11.92 -13.77
CA PHE A 209 9.90 12.69 -14.10
C PHE A 209 9.54 13.99 -14.82
N VAL A 210 10.03 15.12 -14.32
CA VAL A 210 9.70 16.45 -14.83
C VAL A 210 10.95 17.32 -15.00
N LYS A 211 10.84 18.39 -15.79
CA LYS A 211 11.91 19.39 -15.88
C LYS A 211 12.12 20.10 -14.53
N PRO A 212 13.37 20.43 -14.17
CA PRO A 212 13.63 21.34 -13.04
C PRO A 212 12.78 22.60 -13.16
N LYS A 213 12.29 23.13 -12.02
CA LYS A 213 11.38 24.29 -11.90
C LYS A 213 9.91 24.04 -12.30
N GLU A 214 9.58 22.89 -12.93
CA GLU A 214 8.19 22.48 -13.17
C GLU A 214 7.64 21.55 -12.09
N ASP A 215 8.47 21.10 -11.17
CA ASP A 215 8.15 20.16 -10.09
C ASP A 215 6.92 20.61 -9.27
N LYS A 216 6.82 21.90 -8.90
CA LYS A 216 5.65 22.41 -8.18
C LYS A 216 4.35 22.23 -8.96
N LYS A 217 4.34 22.50 -10.27
CA LYS A 217 3.17 22.37 -11.16
C LYS A 217 2.67 20.91 -11.18
N TYR A 218 3.59 19.97 -11.35
CA TYR A 218 3.24 18.55 -11.43
C TYR A 218 2.94 17.93 -10.06
N PHE A 219 3.58 18.40 -9.00
CA PHE A 219 3.20 18.05 -7.62
C PHE A 219 1.77 18.43 -7.33
N ASP A 220 1.37 19.69 -7.57
CA ASP A 220 0.00 20.15 -7.37
C ASP A 220 -1.01 19.41 -8.27
N LYS A 221 -0.60 19.03 -9.53
CA LYS A 221 -1.39 18.20 -10.43
C LYS A 221 -1.66 16.84 -9.80
N TRP A 222 -0.61 16.12 -9.39
CA TRP A 222 -0.74 14.75 -8.86
C TRP A 222 -1.51 14.71 -7.53
N VAL A 223 -1.25 15.64 -6.61
CA VAL A 223 -2.06 15.75 -5.37
C VAL A 223 -3.55 15.90 -5.68
N ARG A 224 -3.91 16.71 -6.67
CA ARG A 224 -5.32 16.92 -7.07
C ARG A 224 -5.92 15.68 -7.74
N GLU A 225 -5.17 15.03 -8.61
CA GLU A 225 -5.64 13.85 -9.35
C GLU A 225 -5.81 12.64 -8.43
N ARG A 226 -4.82 12.38 -7.55
CA ARG A 226 -4.93 11.30 -6.57
C ARG A 226 -6.12 11.52 -5.63
N TRP A 227 -6.29 12.72 -5.12
CA TRP A 227 -7.45 13.09 -4.31
C TRP A 227 -8.80 12.82 -5.01
N ARG A 228 -8.90 13.14 -6.30
CA ARG A 228 -10.11 12.88 -7.08
C ARG A 228 -10.34 11.38 -7.25
N TRP A 229 -9.29 10.63 -7.54
CA TRP A 229 -9.40 9.19 -7.74
C TRP A 229 -9.98 8.47 -6.51
N TYR A 230 -9.55 8.79 -5.31
CA TYR A 230 -10.11 8.20 -4.09
C TYR A 230 -11.62 8.40 -3.97
N LYS A 231 -12.13 9.56 -4.38
CA LYS A 231 -13.57 9.82 -4.41
C LYS A 231 -14.30 8.95 -5.45
N THR A 232 -13.67 8.68 -6.60
CA THR A 232 -14.27 7.83 -7.64
C THR A 232 -14.36 6.37 -7.25
N ILE A 233 -13.56 5.91 -6.30
CA ILE A 233 -13.61 4.54 -5.76
C ILE A 233 -14.44 4.43 -4.48
N GLY A 234 -15.07 5.52 -4.05
CA GLY A 234 -16.06 5.54 -2.97
C GLY A 234 -15.56 5.99 -1.60
N LEU A 235 -14.29 6.40 -1.44
CA LEU A 235 -13.81 6.96 -0.18
C LEU A 235 -14.25 8.40 0.01
N ARG A 236 -14.92 8.70 1.14
CA ARG A 236 -15.49 10.01 1.48
C ARG A 236 -14.79 10.65 2.67
N HIS A 237 -14.44 9.86 3.69
CA HIS A 237 -13.83 10.32 4.92
C HIS A 237 -12.31 10.46 4.77
N ILE A 238 -11.89 11.26 3.79
CA ILE A 238 -10.49 11.55 3.46
C ILE A 238 -10.15 13.01 3.66
N ARG A 239 -8.89 13.32 3.97
CA ARG A 239 -8.35 14.69 4.00
C ARG A 239 -6.96 14.74 3.38
N LYS A 240 -6.52 15.93 2.99
CA LYS A 240 -5.13 16.22 2.61
C LYS A 240 -4.41 16.83 3.80
N ARG A 241 -3.24 16.32 4.15
CA ARG A 241 -2.36 16.89 5.17
C ARG A 241 -0.99 17.17 4.57
N ARG A 242 -0.56 18.42 4.63
CA ARG A 242 0.80 18.77 4.24
C ARG A 242 1.75 18.47 5.39
N GLN A 243 2.82 17.72 5.12
CA GLN A 243 3.84 17.42 6.11
C GLN A 243 4.68 18.67 6.44
N GLN A 244 4.99 18.86 7.72
CA GLN A 244 5.94 19.87 8.15
C GLN A 244 7.37 19.46 7.72
N PRO A 245 8.31 20.41 7.59
CA PRO A 245 9.68 20.10 7.16
C PRO A 245 10.35 18.98 7.95
N GLU A 246 10.10 18.90 9.26
CA GLU A 246 10.70 17.97 10.20
C GLU A 246 10.13 16.54 10.08
N GLU A 247 8.94 16.41 9.48
CA GLU A 247 8.27 15.12 9.27
C GLU A 247 8.68 14.44 7.95
N ARG A 248 9.28 15.21 7.02
CA ARG A 248 9.55 14.73 5.67
C ARG A 248 10.75 13.79 5.64
N ALA A 249 10.69 12.83 4.71
CA ALA A 249 11.89 12.07 4.35
C ALA A 249 13.00 13.01 3.85
N HIS A 250 14.25 12.64 4.09
CA HIS A 250 15.44 13.46 3.79
C HIS A 250 15.55 13.90 2.33
N TYR A 251 14.97 13.13 1.41
CA TYR A 251 14.96 13.44 -0.03
C TYR A 251 13.80 14.34 -0.45
N SER A 252 12.79 14.58 0.40
CA SER A 252 11.56 15.26 -0.01
C SER A 252 11.61 16.77 0.23
N LYS A 253 11.39 17.54 -0.84
CA LYS A 253 11.20 18.99 -0.81
C LYS A 253 9.80 19.40 -0.31
N ALA A 254 8.80 18.60 -0.59
CA ALA A 254 7.41 18.77 -0.15
C ALA A 254 6.67 17.44 -0.18
N THR A 255 5.82 17.20 0.82
CA THR A 255 4.95 16.02 0.87
C THR A 255 3.54 16.42 1.29
N VAL A 256 2.55 15.81 0.63
CA VAL A 256 1.15 15.88 1.01
C VAL A 256 0.64 14.46 1.18
N ASP A 257 0.16 14.14 2.38
CA ASP A 257 -0.52 12.89 2.67
C ASP A 257 -2.01 13.01 2.32
N ILE A 258 -2.55 11.98 1.70
CA ILE A 258 -3.98 11.71 1.66
C ILE A 258 -4.25 10.76 2.81
N GLU A 259 -4.98 11.23 3.80
CA GLU A 259 -5.32 10.47 4.99
C GLU A 259 -6.79 10.05 4.96
N TYR A 260 -7.06 8.88 5.54
CA TYR A 260 -8.41 8.39 5.82
C TYR A 260 -8.70 8.42 7.32
N GLN A 261 -9.96 8.67 7.70
CA GLN A 261 -10.42 8.65 9.08
C GLN A 261 -10.74 7.21 9.51
N PHE A 262 -9.71 6.47 9.91
CA PHE A 262 -9.88 5.14 10.49
C PHE A 262 -10.52 5.19 11.89
N PRO A 263 -11.04 4.07 12.43
CA PRO A 263 -11.49 4.01 13.82
C PRO A 263 -10.42 4.41 14.83
N PHE A 264 -9.13 4.16 14.55
CA PHE A 264 -7.98 4.54 15.37
C PHE A 264 -7.41 5.94 15.07
N GLY A 265 -8.05 6.73 14.19
CA GLY A 265 -7.68 8.11 13.90
C GLY A 265 -7.39 8.39 12.42
N TRP A 266 -6.96 9.61 12.15
CA TRP A 266 -6.50 10.01 10.82
C TRP A 266 -5.14 9.41 10.54
N ASN A 267 -5.02 8.66 9.46
CA ASN A 267 -3.76 8.05 9.03
C ASN A 267 -3.65 8.02 7.52
N GLU A 268 -2.42 8.06 7.05
CA GLU A 268 -2.03 8.09 5.65
C GLU A 268 -2.43 6.81 4.92
N ILE A 269 -3.02 6.97 3.72
CA ILE A 269 -3.27 5.90 2.75
C ILE A 269 -2.45 6.07 1.47
N GLU A 270 -2.01 7.31 1.16
CA GLU A 270 -1.11 7.65 0.05
C GLU A 270 -0.33 8.90 0.40
N GLY A 271 0.98 8.90 0.16
CA GLY A 271 1.82 10.08 0.15
C GLY A 271 2.07 10.56 -1.28
N VAL A 272 2.06 11.88 -1.49
CA VAL A 272 2.56 12.48 -2.72
C VAL A 272 3.77 13.33 -2.35
N ALA A 273 4.95 12.94 -2.82
CA ALA A 273 6.21 13.61 -2.51
C ALA A 273 6.83 14.29 -3.73
N ASN A 274 7.47 15.45 -3.53
CA ASN A 274 8.42 16.02 -4.46
C ASN A 274 9.84 15.63 -4.00
N ARG A 275 10.41 14.62 -4.63
CA ARG A 275 11.73 14.04 -4.31
C ARG A 275 12.90 14.86 -4.89
N GLY A 276 12.61 15.84 -5.76
CA GLY A 276 13.65 16.57 -6.50
C GLY A 276 14.46 15.64 -7.39
N ASP A 277 15.76 15.83 -7.40
CA ASP A 277 16.73 15.07 -8.21
C ASP A 277 17.59 14.09 -7.39
N PHE A 278 17.24 13.88 -6.12
CA PHE A 278 18.06 13.12 -5.17
C PHE A 278 18.36 11.70 -5.66
N ASP A 279 17.32 10.93 -6.02
CA ASP A 279 17.47 9.51 -6.33
C ASP A 279 18.35 9.27 -7.56
N LEU A 280 18.07 9.97 -8.66
CA LEU A 280 18.86 9.82 -9.89
C LEU A 280 20.32 10.22 -9.69
N LYS A 281 20.59 11.29 -8.93
CA LYS A 281 21.95 11.70 -8.58
C LYS A 281 22.66 10.65 -7.75
N SER A 282 22.03 10.17 -6.69
CA SER A 282 22.61 9.18 -5.81
C SER A 282 22.90 7.86 -6.53
N HIS A 283 21.94 7.36 -7.33
CA HIS A 283 22.15 6.16 -8.13
C HIS A 283 23.24 6.34 -9.21
N ALA A 284 23.34 7.50 -9.82
CA ALA A 284 24.42 7.80 -10.77
C ALA A 284 25.80 7.80 -10.10
N GLU A 285 25.93 8.42 -8.94
CA GLU A 285 27.17 8.44 -8.15
C GLU A 285 27.62 7.04 -7.76
N HIS A 286 26.72 6.21 -7.23
CA HIS A 286 27.04 4.86 -6.78
C HIS A 286 27.26 3.86 -7.92
N SER A 287 26.65 4.07 -9.09
CA SER A 287 26.77 3.18 -10.25
C SER A 287 27.82 3.61 -11.27
N GLY A 288 28.24 4.88 -11.26
CA GLY A 288 29.07 5.49 -12.29
C GLY A 288 28.34 5.71 -13.64
N GLN A 289 27.01 5.53 -13.69
CA GLN A 289 26.22 5.73 -14.90
C GLN A 289 25.65 7.16 -14.97
N ASP A 290 25.65 7.75 -16.17
CA ASP A 290 24.98 9.04 -16.38
C ASP A 290 23.46 8.83 -16.49
N LEU A 291 22.71 9.27 -15.46
CA LEU A 291 21.26 9.21 -15.39
C LEU A 291 20.58 10.55 -15.69
N ARG A 292 21.32 11.54 -16.23
CA ARG A 292 20.73 12.80 -16.71
C ARG A 292 19.89 12.56 -17.95
N TYR A 293 18.78 13.25 -18.04
CA TYR A 293 17.97 13.30 -19.27
C TYR A 293 18.66 14.22 -20.30
N PHE A 294 18.72 13.76 -21.54
CA PHE A 294 19.13 14.56 -22.68
C PHE A 294 17.90 15.06 -23.44
N ASP A 295 17.70 16.36 -23.49
CA ASP A 295 16.62 16.99 -24.23
C ASP A 295 17.08 17.24 -25.69
N ASP A 296 16.60 16.42 -26.61
CA ASP A 296 16.95 16.47 -28.03
C ASP A 296 16.47 17.75 -28.74
N GLN A 297 15.54 18.51 -28.14
CA GLN A 297 15.01 19.74 -28.73
C GLN A 297 15.94 20.93 -28.55
N ASN A 298 16.66 20.99 -27.45
CA ASN A 298 17.54 22.11 -27.11
C ASN A 298 19.02 21.72 -26.84
N GLY A 299 19.32 20.41 -26.88
CA GLY A 299 20.66 19.88 -26.62
C GLY A 299 21.10 19.91 -25.17
N GLU A 300 20.22 20.21 -24.24
CA GLU A 300 20.54 20.31 -22.81
C GLU A 300 20.54 18.95 -22.12
N ARG A 301 21.44 18.78 -21.13
CA ARG A 301 21.41 17.66 -20.18
C ARG A 301 21.10 18.18 -18.79
N TYR A 302 20.11 17.58 -18.14
CA TYR A 302 19.74 17.95 -16.78
C TYR A 302 19.28 16.75 -15.95
N TRP A 303 19.28 16.90 -14.63
CA TRP A 303 18.68 15.97 -13.69
C TRP A 303 17.19 16.19 -13.64
N PRO A 304 16.36 15.21 -14.04
CA PRO A 304 14.92 15.31 -13.83
C PRO A 304 14.58 15.43 -12.35
N HIS A 305 13.56 16.22 -12.03
CA HIS A 305 12.92 16.17 -10.72
C HIS A 305 11.84 15.10 -10.72
N VAL A 306 11.60 14.48 -9.58
CA VAL A 306 10.66 13.36 -9.43
C VAL A 306 9.49 13.75 -8.54
N ILE A 307 8.29 13.48 -9.00
CA ILE A 307 7.06 13.55 -8.22
C ILE A 307 6.56 12.12 -8.02
N GLU A 308 6.43 11.72 -6.76
CA GLU A 308 6.08 10.36 -6.34
C GLU A 308 4.73 10.32 -5.65
N PRO A 309 3.66 9.87 -6.28
CA PRO A 309 2.51 9.29 -5.62
C PRO A 309 2.80 7.85 -5.19
N SER A 310 2.74 7.57 -3.88
CA SER A 310 2.99 6.25 -3.29
C SER A 310 1.84 5.83 -2.38
N ALA A 311 1.14 4.76 -2.75
CA ALA A 311 -0.07 4.30 -2.08
C ALA A 311 0.09 2.87 -1.53
N GLY A 312 -0.33 2.66 -0.27
CA GLY A 312 -0.38 1.34 0.35
C GLY A 312 -1.67 0.61 -0.01
N VAL A 313 -1.59 -0.48 -0.77
CA VAL A 313 -2.77 -1.27 -1.19
C VAL A 313 -3.57 -1.75 0.01
N ASP A 314 -2.89 -2.31 1.01
CA ASP A 314 -3.53 -2.90 2.18
C ASP A 314 -4.21 -1.83 3.06
N ARG A 315 -3.60 -0.65 3.20
CA ARG A 315 -4.20 0.52 3.86
C ARG A 315 -5.47 1.00 3.17
N ILE A 316 -5.46 1.06 1.84
CA ILE A 316 -6.65 1.45 1.05
C ILE A 316 -7.75 0.40 1.21
N ILE A 317 -7.43 -0.90 1.19
CA ILE A 317 -8.41 -1.97 1.42
C ILE A 317 -9.05 -1.82 2.80
N LEU A 318 -8.25 -1.56 3.85
CA LEU A 318 -8.80 -1.31 5.18
C LEU A 318 -9.72 -0.09 5.19
N ALA A 319 -9.33 1.01 4.55
CA ALA A 319 -10.15 2.21 4.42
C ALA A 319 -11.48 1.91 3.70
N LEU A 320 -11.44 1.14 2.61
CA LEU A 320 -12.63 0.72 1.86
C LEU A 320 -13.56 -0.18 2.69
N LEU A 321 -13.02 -1.08 3.49
CA LEU A 321 -13.80 -1.93 4.39
C LEU A 321 -14.45 -1.10 5.50
N CYS A 322 -13.73 -0.14 6.09
CA CYS A 322 -14.26 0.80 7.07
C CYS A 322 -15.38 1.69 6.48
N GLU A 323 -15.17 2.22 5.28
CA GLU A 323 -16.14 3.09 4.59
C GLU A 323 -17.41 2.32 4.20
N ALA A 324 -17.25 1.07 3.77
CA ALA A 324 -18.34 0.25 3.25
C ALA A 324 -19.16 -0.45 4.34
N TYR A 325 -18.62 -0.60 5.56
CA TYR A 325 -19.29 -1.29 6.65
C TYR A 325 -20.57 -0.57 7.07
N CYS A 326 -21.69 -1.29 7.08
CA CYS A 326 -22.97 -0.75 7.45
C CYS A 326 -23.82 -1.82 8.16
N GLU A 327 -24.35 -1.49 9.32
CA GLU A 327 -25.38 -2.28 10.01
C GLU A 327 -26.75 -1.72 9.69
N LYS A 328 -27.64 -2.54 9.18
CA LYS A 328 -29.02 -2.16 8.85
C LYS A 328 -29.94 -3.36 8.99
N ASP A 329 -31.07 -3.19 9.74
CA ASP A 329 -32.12 -4.20 9.89
C ASP A 329 -31.55 -5.58 10.29
N ASP A 330 -30.75 -5.63 11.36
CA ASP A 330 -30.04 -6.81 11.88
C ASP A 330 -29.08 -7.49 10.87
N ARG A 331 -28.76 -6.82 9.77
CA ARG A 331 -27.83 -7.31 8.75
C ARG A 331 -26.57 -6.46 8.71
N VAL A 332 -25.44 -7.13 8.48
CA VAL A 332 -24.18 -6.47 8.16
C VAL A 332 -24.00 -6.46 6.64
N ILE A 333 -23.84 -5.28 6.08
CA ILE A 333 -23.69 -5.04 4.64
C ILE A 333 -22.36 -4.33 4.38
N LEU A 334 -21.61 -4.79 3.38
CA LEU A 334 -20.49 -4.06 2.81
C LEU A 334 -20.94 -3.33 1.55
N LYS A 335 -21.13 -2.00 1.64
CA LYS A 335 -21.51 -1.13 0.52
C LYS A 335 -20.30 -0.74 -0.31
N LEU A 336 -19.60 -1.72 -0.86
CA LEU A 336 -18.45 -1.49 -1.73
C LEU A 336 -18.88 -0.82 -3.04
N HIS A 337 -18.02 0.08 -3.54
CA HIS A 337 -18.23 0.65 -4.87
C HIS A 337 -18.24 -0.47 -5.93
N PRO A 338 -19.15 -0.46 -6.92
CA PRO A 338 -19.30 -1.55 -7.90
C PRO A 338 -18.01 -1.92 -8.65
N THR A 339 -17.16 -0.92 -8.94
CA THR A 339 -15.84 -1.17 -9.55
C THR A 339 -14.95 -2.06 -8.69
N LEU A 340 -15.09 -2.02 -7.35
CA LEU A 340 -14.24 -2.73 -6.42
C LEU A 340 -14.87 -4.01 -5.87
N ALA A 341 -16.20 -4.13 -5.88
CA ALA A 341 -16.91 -5.27 -5.35
C ALA A 341 -16.36 -6.60 -5.92
N PRO A 342 -16.08 -7.62 -5.07
CA PRO A 342 -15.59 -8.92 -5.53
C PRO A 342 -16.52 -9.55 -6.58
N TYR A 343 -17.79 -9.67 -6.28
CA TYR A 343 -18.79 -10.06 -7.26
C TYR A 343 -19.39 -8.84 -7.94
N LYS A 344 -19.42 -8.84 -9.28
CA LYS A 344 -20.03 -7.78 -10.08
C LYS A 344 -21.51 -8.02 -10.31
N VAL A 345 -21.90 -9.29 -10.35
CA VAL A 345 -23.28 -9.73 -10.61
C VAL A 345 -23.62 -10.91 -9.72
N ALA A 346 -24.84 -10.91 -9.20
CA ALA A 346 -25.46 -12.05 -8.56
C ALA A 346 -26.73 -12.44 -9.34
N VAL A 347 -26.87 -13.72 -9.66
CA VAL A 347 -28.03 -14.25 -10.40
C VAL A 347 -28.82 -15.18 -9.48
N PHE A 348 -30.07 -14.83 -9.25
CA PHE A 348 -30.99 -15.61 -8.42
C PHE A 348 -32.24 -15.96 -9.24
N PRO A 349 -32.66 -17.25 -9.32
CA PRO A 349 -33.96 -17.59 -9.90
C PRO A 349 -35.07 -17.04 -9.01
N LEU A 350 -36.14 -16.48 -9.60
CA LEU A 350 -37.26 -15.93 -8.83
C LEU A 350 -37.93 -16.98 -7.92
N LEU A 351 -38.03 -18.21 -8.43
CA LEU A 351 -38.60 -19.35 -7.68
C LEU A 351 -37.67 -20.56 -7.86
N ALA A 352 -37.16 -21.07 -6.74
CA ALA A 352 -36.26 -22.24 -6.71
C ALA A 352 -36.92 -23.56 -7.11
N ASN A 353 -38.26 -23.67 -6.97
CA ASN A 353 -39.04 -24.85 -7.30
C ASN A 353 -39.60 -24.90 -8.74
N LYS A 354 -39.22 -23.92 -9.60
CA LYS A 354 -39.63 -23.87 -11.00
C LYS A 354 -38.45 -24.17 -11.92
N PRO A 355 -38.33 -25.37 -12.51
CA PRO A 355 -37.19 -25.78 -13.33
C PRO A 355 -36.90 -24.86 -14.51
N GLN A 356 -37.96 -24.27 -15.11
CA GLN A 356 -37.78 -23.32 -16.24
C GLN A 356 -37.04 -22.07 -15.80
N LEU A 357 -37.37 -21.49 -14.62
CA LEU A 357 -36.71 -20.30 -14.11
C LEU A 357 -35.27 -20.60 -13.69
N ILE A 358 -35.01 -21.78 -13.13
CA ILE A 358 -33.65 -22.22 -12.81
C ILE A 358 -32.81 -22.34 -14.09
N ARG A 359 -33.35 -22.99 -15.15
CA ARG A 359 -32.65 -23.11 -16.44
C ARG A 359 -32.31 -21.74 -17.06
N LEU A 360 -33.28 -20.82 -17.04
CA LEU A 360 -33.06 -19.45 -17.55
C LEU A 360 -32.00 -18.72 -16.73
N ALA A 361 -32.10 -18.74 -15.41
CA ALA A 361 -31.14 -18.10 -14.52
C ALA A 361 -29.72 -18.69 -14.69
N ARG A 362 -29.60 -20.02 -14.87
CA ARG A 362 -28.32 -20.68 -15.15
C ARG A 362 -27.72 -20.26 -16.50
N LYS A 363 -28.55 -20.08 -17.54
CA LYS A 363 -28.11 -19.56 -18.83
C LYS A 363 -27.55 -18.14 -18.68
N ILE A 364 -28.30 -17.26 -18.02
CA ILE A 364 -27.86 -15.88 -17.73
C ILE A 364 -26.54 -15.87 -16.94
N TYR A 365 -26.47 -16.70 -15.87
CA TYR A 365 -25.25 -16.84 -15.09
C TYR A 365 -24.04 -17.28 -15.95
N SER A 366 -24.24 -18.31 -16.80
CA SER A 366 -23.15 -18.82 -17.65
C SER A 366 -22.66 -17.78 -18.65
N ASP A 367 -23.56 -16.95 -19.19
CA ASP A 367 -23.18 -15.89 -20.12
C ASP A 367 -22.47 -14.73 -19.44
N LEU A 368 -22.95 -14.30 -18.28
CA LEU A 368 -22.33 -13.22 -17.51
C LEU A 368 -20.97 -13.62 -16.94
N ARG A 369 -20.81 -14.88 -16.52
CA ARG A 369 -19.55 -15.39 -15.96
C ARG A 369 -18.38 -15.33 -16.95
N LYS A 370 -18.64 -15.29 -18.26
CA LYS A 370 -17.59 -15.11 -19.28
C LYS A 370 -16.92 -13.74 -19.20
N ARG A 371 -17.56 -12.75 -18.58
CA ARG A 371 -17.10 -11.34 -18.54
C ARG A 371 -16.89 -10.79 -17.13
N PHE A 372 -17.59 -11.34 -16.14
CA PHE A 372 -17.62 -10.79 -14.78
C PHE A 372 -17.46 -11.90 -13.74
N MET A 373 -16.87 -11.58 -12.60
CA MET A 373 -16.99 -12.40 -11.41
C MET A 373 -18.46 -12.41 -10.98
N THR A 374 -19.12 -13.56 -11.16
CA THR A 374 -20.58 -13.71 -11.00
C THR A 374 -20.87 -14.83 -10.02
N THR A 375 -21.82 -14.62 -9.13
CA THR A 375 -22.33 -15.67 -8.23
C THR A 375 -23.74 -16.11 -8.63
N PHE A 376 -24.07 -17.34 -8.29
CA PHE A 376 -25.39 -17.93 -8.48
C PHE A 376 -25.86 -18.56 -7.17
N ASP A 377 -27.05 -18.23 -6.72
CA ASP A 377 -27.69 -18.92 -5.61
C ASP A 377 -29.17 -19.20 -5.93
N SER A 378 -29.61 -20.45 -5.68
CA SER A 378 -30.99 -20.87 -5.83
C SER A 378 -31.62 -21.27 -4.52
N ARG A 379 -30.96 -21.03 -3.40
CA ARG A 379 -31.44 -21.34 -2.06
C ARG A 379 -32.19 -20.14 -1.46
N GLY A 380 -33.32 -20.43 -0.81
CA GLY A 380 -34.13 -19.41 -0.15
C GLY A 380 -35.08 -18.67 -1.06
N ASN A 381 -35.83 -17.73 -0.48
CA ASN A 381 -36.75 -16.84 -1.17
C ASN A 381 -36.11 -15.50 -1.45
N ILE A 382 -36.53 -14.84 -2.54
CA ILE A 382 -36.19 -13.46 -2.81
C ILE A 382 -37.09 -12.59 -1.93
N GLY A 383 -36.52 -12.01 -0.88
CA GLY A 383 -37.28 -11.18 0.05
C GLY A 383 -36.47 -10.78 1.28
#